data_d8fb64f89620cb3694f5c82a063678d5
#
_entry.id   d8fb64f89620cb3694f5c82a063678d5
#
_cell.length_a   1.000
_cell.length_b   1.000
_cell.length_c   1.000
_cell.angle_alpha   90.00
_cell.angle_beta   90.00
_cell.angle_gamma   90.00
#
_symmetry.space_group_name_H-M   'P 1'
#
loop_
_entity.id
_entity.type
_entity.pdbx_description
1 polymer ?
#
loop_
_entity_poly.entity_id
_entity_poly.type
_entity_poly.pdbx_seq_one_letter_code
_entity_poly.pdbx_strand_id
1 'polypeptide(L)'
;WETQVPQRRIKHLRLAIDDSCNLRCPSCRKALIFHKEGSAFNLGIRLADRINDWLRTYDHPLQVHIGSDGDPFASHVYRHFMEQTPERDNIKYSILTNALMFKEFHTRVPYVTRNLQELGVSIDGASKETYEKLRLGGKWEKLLEGLECISKLRQQHDFRFILHFVVQKQNYHEMEDIIDLGRRYGADRVWLNRITDWQTFTDFGVHDVVSPEHPEHDKFQEGFMRIKSADNFVEYATL
;
A
#
# COMPACT_ATOMS: atom_id res chain seq x y z
N TRP A 1 14.44 -32.46 -33.37
CA TRP A 1 14.14 -32.26 -31.93
C TRP A 1 13.94 -30.74 -31.73
N GLU A 2 12.72 -30.23 -32.00
CA GLU A 2 12.34 -28.90 -31.57
C GLU A 2 12.10 -28.99 -30.07
N THR A 3 13.07 -28.52 -29.28
CA THR A 3 12.85 -28.25 -27.85
C THR A 3 11.89 -27.08 -27.76
N GLN A 4 10.60 -27.37 -27.53
CA GLN A 4 9.64 -26.36 -27.11
C GLN A 4 10.11 -25.81 -25.77
N VAL A 5 10.77 -24.66 -25.79
CA VAL A 5 11.06 -23.91 -24.58
C VAL A 5 9.71 -23.55 -23.98
N PRO A 6 9.37 -23.98 -22.75
CA PRO A 6 8.10 -23.64 -22.15
C PRO A 6 7.99 -22.11 -22.12
N GLN A 7 7.00 -21.54 -22.80
CA GLN A 7 6.75 -20.11 -22.71
C GLN A 7 6.38 -19.81 -21.25
N ARG A 8 7.31 -19.20 -20.50
CA ARG A 8 7.08 -18.76 -19.14
C ARG A 8 6.05 -17.63 -19.19
N ARG A 9 4.84 -17.90 -18.71
CA ARG A 9 3.75 -16.92 -18.63
C ARG A 9 3.96 -16.04 -17.40
N ILE A 10 3.89 -14.74 -17.60
CA ILE A 10 3.92 -13.76 -16.49
C ILE A 10 2.55 -13.85 -15.79
N LYS A 11 2.54 -14.11 -14.49
CA LYS A 11 1.31 -14.13 -13.67
C LYS A 11 1.17 -12.88 -12.79
N HIS A 12 2.29 -12.26 -12.45
CA HIS A 12 2.35 -11.09 -11.60
C HIS A 12 3.26 -10.04 -12.23
N LEU A 13 2.77 -8.81 -12.32
CA LEU A 13 3.53 -7.64 -12.74
C LEU A 13 3.49 -6.61 -11.62
N ARG A 14 4.66 -6.29 -11.05
CA ARG A 14 4.78 -5.23 -10.05
C ARG A 14 5.29 -3.96 -10.72
N LEU A 15 4.53 -2.88 -10.59
CA LEU A 15 4.89 -1.57 -11.13
C LEU A 15 5.66 -0.75 -10.09
N ALA A 16 6.89 -0.37 -10.45
CA ALA A 16 7.76 0.57 -9.74
C ALA A 16 8.23 1.62 -10.75
N ILE A 17 7.29 2.42 -11.30
CA ILE A 17 7.53 3.35 -12.41
C ILE A 17 7.52 4.83 -11.99
N ASP A 18 7.15 5.10 -10.73
CA ASP A 18 7.18 6.45 -10.15
C ASP A 18 7.18 6.36 -8.61
N ASP A 19 8.00 7.19 -7.97
CA ASP A 19 8.12 7.27 -6.51
C ASP A 19 7.41 8.50 -5.90
N SER A 20 6.59 9.20 -6.70
CA SER A 20 5.80 10.34 -6.24
C SER A 20 4.79 9.93 -5.16
N CYS A 21 4.77 10.70 -4.08
CA CYS A 21 3.85 10.51 -2.96
C CYS A 21 3.50 11.88 -2.35
N ASN A 22 2.27 12.03 -1.89
CA ASN A 22 1.81 13.23 -1.17
C ASN A 22 2.23 13.24 0.32
N LEU A 23 2.95 12.21 0.78
CA LEU A 23 3.46 12.10 2.15
C LEU A 23 5.00 12.05 2.20
N ARG A 24 5.54 12.42 3.37
CA ARG A 24 6.96 12.32 3.72
C ARG A 24 7.12 11.53 5.02
N CYS A 25 6.70 10.27 5.03
CA CYS A 25 6.81 9.41 6.21
C CYS A 25 8.28 9.23 6.60
N PRO A 26 8.68 9.51 7.88
CA PRO A 26 10.07 9.43 8.32
C PRO A 26 10.71 8.05 8.11
N SER A 27 9.93 6.98 8.22
CA SER A 27 10.37 5.60 8.00
C SER A 27 10.57 5.24 6.53
N CYS A 28 10.13 6.08 5.58
CA CYS A 28 10.13 5.78 4.15
C CYS A 28 11.08 6.69 3.34
N ARG A 29 11.11 8.01 3.63
CA ARG A 29 11.83 8.98 2.80
C ARG A 29 12.25 10.24 3.56
N LYS A 30 13.38 10.82 3.17
CA LYS A 30 13.93 12.04 3.78
C LYS A 30 13.28 13.32 3.25
N ALA A 31 12.74 13.29 2.03
CA ALA A 31 12.13 14.45 1.37
C ALA A 31 10.80 14.08 0.69
N LEU A 32 9.95 15.08 0.48
CA LEU A 32 8.77 14.92 -0.37
C LEU A 32 9.24 14.74 -1.82
N ILE A 33 8.78 13.68 -2.47
CA ILE A 33 9.07 13.40 -3.89
C ILE A 33 7.76 13.48 -4.65
N PHE A 34 7.74 14.34 -5.67
CA PHE A 34 6.54 14.54 -6.48
C PHE A 34 6.91 15.02 -7.89
N HIS A 35 6.86 14.11 -8.86
CA HIS A 35 7.21 14.38 -10.25
C HIS A 35 5.98 14.85 -11.03
N LYS A 36 6.05 16.06 -11.59
CA LYS A 36 5.02 16.64 -12.48
C LYS A 36 5.56 16.91 -13.87
N GLU A 37 6.88 17.01 -14.00
CA GLU A 37 7.61 17.35 -15.22
C GLU A 37 9.05 16.84 -15.11
N GLY A 38 9.81 16.98 -16.18
CA GLY A 38 11.22 16.59 -16.22
C GLY A 38 11.45 15.15 -16.68
N SER A 39 12.71 14.71 -16.65
CA SER A 39 13.14 13.44 -17.24
C SER A 39 12.50 12.21 -16.55
N ALA A 40 12.43 12.21 -15.23
CA ALA A 40 11.84 11.11 -14.44
C ALA A 40 10.34 10.97 -14.76
N PHE A 41 9.60 12.09 -14.72
CA PHE A 41 8.19 12.10 -15.10
C PHE A 41 7.97 11.60 -16.54
N ASN A 42 8.70 12.15 -17.50
CA ASN A 42 8.58 11.76 -18.90
C ASN A 42 8.95 10.28 -19.14
N LEU A 43 9.92 9.75 -18.39
CA LEU A 43 10.26 8.33 -18.44
C LEU A 43 9.10 7.48 -17.88
N GLY A 44 8.56 7.87 -16.73
CA GLY A 44 7.42 7.19 -16.10
C GLY A 44 6.19 7.12 -17.03
N ILE A 45 5.83 8.23 -17.69
CA ILE A 45 4.73 8.27 -18.67
C ILE A 45 5.01 7.31 -19.84
N ARG A 46 6.21 7.35 -20.45
CA ARG A 46 6.55 6.42 -21.54
C ARG A 46 6.51 4.95 -21.12
N LEU A 47 6.93 4.64 -19.87
CA LEU A 47 6.84 3.28 -19.34
C LEU A 47 5.37 2.87 -19.15
N ALA A 48 4.55 3.75 -18.59
CA ALA A 48 3.11 3.53 -18.42
C ALA A 48 2.42 3.21 -19.76
N ASP A 49 2.70 4.01 -20.80
CA ASP A 49 2.16 3.79 -22.14
C ASP A 49 2.60 2.45 -22.72
N ARG A 50 3.89 2.12 -22.67
CA ARG A 50 4.42 0.84 -23.18
C ARG A 50 3.85 -0.36 -22.44
N ILE A 51 3.64 -0.26 -21.12
CA ILE A 51 3.02 -1.32 -20.34
C ILE A 51 1.55 -1.48 -20.76
N ASN A 52 0.81 -0.38 -20.90
CA ASN A 52 -0.57 -0.42 -21.36
C ASN A 52 -0.69 -0.99 -22.78
N ASP A 53 0.21 -0.66 -23.71
CA ASP A 53 0.26 -1.27 -25.04
C ASP A 53 0.49 -2.77 -24.97
N TRP A 54 1.39 -3.22 -24.12
CA TRP A 54 1.62 -4.65 -23.90
C TRP A 54 0.39 -5.33 -23.27
N LEU A 55 -0.27 -4.71 -22.30
CA LEU A 55 -1.48 -5.23 -21.66
C LEU A 55 -2.63 -5.41 -22.66
N ARG A 56 -2.73 -4.60 -23.73
CA ARG A 56 -3.76 -4.74 -24.79
C ARG A 56 -3.70 -6.08 -25.50
N THR A 57 -2.53 -6.69 -25.59
CA THR A 57 -2.27 -7.93 -26.32
C THR A 57 -2.00 -9.15 -25.44
N TYR A 58 -1.91 -8.94 -24.10
CA TYR A 58 -1.60 -10.03 -23.18
C TYR A 58 -2.84 -10.87 -22.85
N ASP A 59 -2.86 -12.14 -23.26
CA ASP A 59 -4.06 -13.00 -23.24
C ASP A 59 -4.14 -13.96 -22.06
N HIS A 60 -3.17 -13.90 -21.11
CA HIS A 60 -3.18 -14.80 -19.96
C HIS A 60 -3.63 -14.08 -18.68
N PRO A 61 -4.14 -14.83 -17.68
CA PRO A 61 -4.44 -14.25 -16.37
C PRO A 61 -3.22 -13.52 -15.79
N LEU A 62 -3.42 -12.27 -15.38
CA LEU A 62 -2.38 -11.40 -14.89
C LEU A 62 -2.87 -10.60 -13.68
N GLN A 63 -2.07 -10.55 -12.63
CA GLN A 63 -2.24 -9.64 -11.51
C GLN A 63 -1.23 -8.49 -11.62
N VAL A 64 -1.72 -7.26 -11.70
CA VAL A 64 -0.91 -6.05 -11.74
C VAL A 64 -0.91 -5.38 -10.36
N HIS A 65 0.28 -5.28 -9.75
CA HIS A 65 0.47 -4.63 -8.45
C HIS A 65 0.94 -3.20 -8.66
N ILE A 66 0.20 -2.22 -8.10
CA ILE A 66 0.46 -0.79 -8.24
C ILE A 66 0.74 -0.18 -6.87
N GLY A 67 1.76 0.67 -6.76
CA GLY A 67 2.08 1.39 -5.52
C GLY A 67 3.25 0.81 -4.72
N SER A 68 4.30 0.32 -5.40
CA SER A 68 5.49 -0.20 -4.73
C SER A 68 6.34 0.90 -4.08
N ASP A 69 6.51 2.06 -4.74
CA ASP A 69 7.49 3.09 -4.34
C ASP A 69 6.88 4.45 -4.03
N GLY A 70 5.68 4.75 -4.53
CA GLY A 70 4.94 5.99 -4.33
C GLY A 70 3.51 5.74 -3.88
N ASP A 71 2.65 6.73 -4.06
CA ASP A 71 1.22 6.56 -3.86
C ASP A 71 0.48 6.63 -5.20
N PRO A 72 -0.27 5.58 -5.60
CA PRO A 72 -0.91 5.49 -6.91
C PRO A 72 -1.88 6.62 -7.22
N PHE A 73 -2.62 7.10 -6.22
CA PHE A 73 -3.60 8.16 -6.41
C PHE A 73 -3.00 9.57 -6.30
N ALA A 74 -1.82 9.70 -5.68
CA ALA A 74 -1.06 10.95 -5.68
C ALA A 74 -0.22 11.12 -6.94
N SER A 75 0.43 10.06 -7.42
CA SER A 75 1.30 10.07 -8.60
C SER A 75 0.56 10.39 -9.89
N HIS A 76 1.05 11.37 -10.65
CA HIS A 76 0.55 11.66 -11.99
C HIS A 76 0.81 10.51 -12.97
N VAL A 77 1.93 9.81 -12.83
CA VAL A 77 2.31 8.69 -13.70
C VAL A 77 1.40 7.48 -13.46
N TYR A 78 1.17 7.09 -12.20
CA TYR A 78 0.27 5.98 -11.90
C TYR A 78 -1.18 6.30 -12.26
N ARG A 79 -1.64 7.54 -12.06
CA ARG A 79 -2.98 7.94 -12.53
C ARG A 79 -3.10 7.82 -14.03
N HIS A 80 -2.11 8.33 -14.78
CA HIS A 80 -2.07 8.18 -16.24
C HIS A 80 -2.11 6.71 -16.65
N PHE A 81 -1.30 5.85 -16.02
CA PHE A 81 -1.34 4.40 -16.25
C PHE A 81 -2.73 3.81 -16.04
N MET A 82 -3.37 4.10 -14.91
CA MET A 82 -4.68 3.56 -14.55
C MET A 82 -5.82 4.10 -15.41
N GLU A 83 -5.75 5.37 -15.83
CA GLU A 83 -6.74 6.02 -16.72
C GLU A 83 -6.65 5.48 -18.16
N GLN A 84 -5.46 5.01 -18.61
CA GLN A 84 -5.21 4.51 -19.95
C GLN A 84 -5.18 2.97 -20.04
N THR A 85 -5.35 2.28 -18.91
CA THR A 85 -5.29 0.82 -18.89
C THR A 85 -6.40 0.20 -19.74
N PRO A 86 -6.09 -0.86 -20.53
CA PRO A 86 -7.09 -1.50 -21.40
C PRO A 86 -8.10 -2.29 -20.58
N GLU A 87 -9.34 -2.31 -21.04
CA GLU A 87 -10.40 -3.17 -20.46
C GLU A 87 -10.19 -4.63 -20.88
N ARG A 88 -9.66 -5.45 -19.97
CA ARG A 88 -9.30 -6.87 -20.21
C ARG A 88 -9.67 -7.73 -19.00
N ASP A 89 -10.64 -8.62 -19.11
CA ASP A 89 -11.19 -9.44 -18.01
C ASP A 89 -10.16 -10.36 -17.36
N ASN A 90 -9.09 -10.72 -18.11
CA ASN A 90 -7.99 -11.52 -17.61
C ASN A 90 -6.99 -10.75 -16.73
N ILE A 91 -7.16 -9.42 -16.54
CA ILE A 91 -6.28 -8.59 -15.73
C ILE A 91 -6.98 -8.19 -14.44
N LYS A 92 -6.31 -8.44 -13.31
CA LYS A 92 -6.74 -8.03 -11.97
C LYS A 92 -5.71 -7.10 -11.35
N TYR A 93 -6.16 -6.22 -10.46
CA TYR A 93 -5.30 -5.20 -9.87
C TYR A 93 -5.18 -5.38 -8.36
N SER A 94 -3.98 -5.17 -7.85
CA SER A 94 -3.71 -5.00 -6.41
C SER A 94 -3.07 -3.63 -6.22
N ILE A 95 -3.63 -2.83 -5.32
CA ILE A 95 -3.19 -1.46 -5.07
C ILE A 95 -2.78 -1.32 -3.61
N LEU A 96 -1.61 -0.70 -3.36
CA LEU A 96 -1.21 -0.22 -2.04
C LEU A 96 -1.19 1.30 -2.06
N THR A 97 -1.93 1.94 -1.14
CA THR A 97 -2.09 3.40 -1.08
C THR A 97 -2.13 3.91 0.36
N ASN A 98 -1.92 5.20 0.57
CA ASN A 98 -2.18 5.88 1.84
C ASN A 98 -3.65 6.32 1.99
N ALA A 99 -4.49 6.07 1.01
CA ALA A 99 -5.92 6.36 0.92
C ALA A 99 -6.34 7.84 0.95
N LEU A 100 -5.43 8.81 1.14
CA LEU A 100 -5.79 10.23 1.28
C LEU A 100 -6.43 10.83 0.03
N MET A 101 -6.08 10.32 -1.15
CA MET A 101 -6.61 10.78 -2.44
C MET A 101 -7.55 9.76 -3.09
N PHE A 102 -7.82 8.62 -2.44
CA PHE A 102 -8.65 7.55 -2.98
C PHE A 102 -10.06 8.03 -3.31
N LYS A 103 -10.73 8.71 -2.37
CA LYS A 103 -12.10 9.25 -2.54
C LYS A 103 -12.23 10.17 -3.76
N GLU A 104 -11.19 10.94 -4.06
CA GLU A 104 -11.20 11.91 -5.17
C GLU A 104 -10.96 11.24 -6.53
N PHE A 105 -10.11 10.21 -6.57
CA PHE A 105 -9.62 9.67 -7.84
C PHE A 105 -10.15 8.30 -8.24
N HIS A 106 -10.70 7.47 -7.34
CA HIS A 106 -11.14 6.11 -7.67
C HIS A 106 -12.21 6.08 -8.77
N THR A 107 -13.09 7.08 -8.85
CA THR A 107 -14.12 7.18 -9.90
C THR A 107 -13.57 7.53 -11.28
N ARG A 108 -12.34 8.02 -11.37
CA ARG A 108 -11.66 8.34 -12.63
C ARG A 108 -10.99 7.12 -13.27
N VAL A 109 -10.87 6.03 -12.53
CA VAL A 109 -10.27 4.78 -12.96
C VAL A 109 -11.24 3.60 -12.77
N PRO A 110 -12.48 3.68 -13.31
CA PRO A 110 -13.58 2.76 -12.99
C PRO A 110 -13.26 1.32 -13.39
N TYR A 111 -12.48 1.13 -14.43
CA TYR A 111 -12.10 -0.20 -14.86
C TYR A 111 -11.15 -0.88 -13.87
N VAL A 112 -10.11 -0.18 -13.42
CA VAL A 112 -9.19 -0.67 -12.37
C VAL A 112 -9.96 -0.97 -11.09
N THR A 113 -10.83 -0.05 -10.68
CA THR A 113 -11.63 -0.17 -9.46
C THR A 113 -12.56 -1.39 -9.47
N ARG A 114 -13.23 -1.67 -10.59
CA ARG A 114 -14.09 -2.86 -10.76
C ARG A 114 -13.32 -4.19 -10.80
N ASN A 115 -12.05 -4.14 -11.21
CA ASN A 115 -11.18 -5.30 -11.32
C ASN A 115 -10.14 -5.39 -10.20
N LEU A 116 -10.38 -4.70 -9.09
CA LEU A 116 -9.58 -4.88 -7.88
C LEU A 116 -9.70 -6.32 -7.39
N GLN A 117 -8.57 -6.91 -7.03
CA GLN A 117 -8.46 -8.16 -6.28
C GLN A 117 -8.05 -7.87 -4.84
N GLU A 118 -7.27 -6.79 -4.64
CA GLU A 118 -6.79 -6.39 -3.33
C GLU A 118 -6.55 -4.88 -3.27
N LEU A 119 -6.94 -4.27 -2.17
CA LEU A 119 -6.64 -2.90 -1.82
C LEU A 119 -6.02 -2.85 -0.43
N GLY A 120 -4.72 -2.54 -0.38
CA GLY A 120 -3.98 -2.30 0.85
C GLY A 120 -3.97 -0.81 1.19
N VAL A 121 -4.20 -0.48 2.46
CA VAL A 121 -4.07 0.88 2.97
C VAL A 121 -2.96 0.93 4.02
N SER A 122 -1.93 1.73 3.75
CA SER A 122 -0.82 1.97 4.68
C SER A 122 -1.19 3.05 5.69
N ILE A 123 -1.27 2.71 6.98
CA ILE A 123 -1.85 3.60 7.99
C ILE A 123 -0.90 4.00 9.14
N ASP A 124 -0.14 3.09 9.76
CA ASP A 124 0.87 3.29 10.82
C ASP A 124 0.42 4.06 12.10
N GLY A 125 -0.86 4.31 12.28
CA GLY A 125 -1.41 4.91 13.50
C GLY A 125 -2.90 4.68 13.58
N ALA A 126 -3.40 4.36 14.77
CA ALA A 126 -4.83 4.17 15.04
C ALA A 126 -5.46 5.39 15.73
N SER A 127 -4.65 6.38 16.06
CA SER A 127 -5.05 7.69 16.59
C SER A 127 -4.59 8.81 15.67
N LYS A 128 -5.25 9.97 15.77
CA LYS A 128 -4.86 11.17 15.01
C LYS A 128 -3.43 11.59 15.31
N GLU A 129 -3.04 11.57 16.59
CA GLU A 129 -1.73 12.00 17.03
C GLU A 129 -0.62 11.12 16.42
N THR A 130 -0.74 9.81 16.57
CA THR A 130 0.24 8.85 16.03
C THR A 130 0.27 8.86 14.52
N TYR A 131 -0.90 8.86 13.88
CA TYR A 131 -0.99 8.88 12.43
C TYR A 131 -0.31 10.12 11.82
N GLU A 132 -0.68 11.34 12.25
CA GLU A 132 -0.13 12.57 11.68
C GLU A 132 1.37 12.74 11.99
N LYS A 133 1.87 12.13 13.06
CA LYS A 133 3.30 12.09 13.41
C LYS A 133 4.10 11.15 12.51
N LEU A 134 3.56 9.96 12.20
CA LEU A 134 4.26 8.94 11.41
C LEU A 134 4.01 9.07 9.90
N ARG A 135 2.89 9.65 9.52
CA ARG A 135 2.50 9.90 8.13
C ARG A 135 2.55 11.41 7.84
N LEU A 136 3.76 11.99 7.94
CA LEU A 136 3.96 13.45 7.79
C LEU A 136 3.36 13.98 6.47
N GLY A 137 2.46 14.97 6.62
CA GLY A 137 1.65 15.54 5.54
C GLY A 137 0.26 14.91 5.43
N GLY A 138 0.02 13.78 6.09
CA GLY A 138 -1.29 13.16 6.22
C GLY A 138 -2.22 13.94 7.13
N LYS A 139 -3.52 13.81 6.89
CA LYS A 139 -4.57 14.34 7.75
C LYS A 139 -5.50 13.20 8.14
N TRP A 140 -5.67 13.02 9.44
CA TRP A 140 -6.47 11.93 10.00
C TRP A 140 -7.89 11.89 9.44
N GLU A 141 -8.54 13.04 9.38
CA GLU A 141 -9.90 13.17 8.85
C GLU A 141 -9.98 12.74 7.38
N LYS A 142 -8.95 13.07 6.57
CA LYS A 142 -8.88 12.65 5.16
C LYS A 142 -8.65 11.16 5.00
N LEU A 143 -7.86 10.56 5.90
CA LEU A 143 -7.70 9.10 5.95
C LEU A 143 -9.06 8.45 6.22
N LEU A 144 -9.79 8.90 7.26
CA LEU A 144 -11.09 8.33 7.62
C LEU A 144 -12.10 8.47 6.46
N GLU A 145 -12.12 9.61 5.75
CA GLU A 145 -12.92 9.77 4.52
C GLU A 145 -12.55 8.74 3.44
N GLY A 146 -11.25 8.46 3.28
CA GLY A 146 -10.75 7.43 2.35
C GLY A 146 -11.19 6.02 2.76
N LEU A 147 -11.06 5.66 4.04
CA LEU A 147 -11.48 4.36 4.57
C LEU A 147 -12.99 4.16 4.42
N GLU A 148 -13.79 5.18 4.71
CA GLU A 148 -15.25 5.16 4.52
C GLU A 148 -15.63 4.93 3.05
N CYS A 149 -14.91 5.60 2.13
CA CYS A 149 -15.10 5.42 0.69
C CYS A 149 -14.78 3.98 0.25
N ILE A 150 -13.68 3.41 0.74
CA ILE A 150 -13.26 2.02 0.47
C ILE A 150 -14.30 1.03 1.01
N SER A 151 -14.77 1.24 2.25
CA SER A 151 -15.80 0.40 2.88
C SER A 151 -17.10 0.38 2.04
N LYS A 152 -17.53 1.54 1.52
CA LYS A 152 -18.69 1.63 0.62
C LYS A 152 -18.45 0.95 -0.72
N LEU A 153 -17.26 1.12 -1.29
CA LEU A 153 -16.90 0.48 -2.55
C LEU A 153 -16.93 -1.05 -2.44
N ARG A 154 -16.50 -1.59 -1.31
CA ARG A 154 -16.52 -3.01 -1.01
C ARG A 154 -17.93 -3.63 -0.99
N GLN A 155 -18.95 -2.86 -0.67
CA GLN A 155 -20.34 -3.31 -0.76
C GLN A 155 -20.81 -3.54 -2.21
N GLN A 156 -20.09 -2.93 -3.19
CA GLN A 156 -20.42 -2.99 -4.60
C GLN A 156 -19.49 -3.93 -5.40
N HIS A 157 -18.29 -4.19 -4.89
CA HIS A 157 -17.25 -4.97 -5.56
C HIS A 157 -16.55 -5.91 -4.59
N ASP A 158 -16.29 -7.13 -5.05
CA ASP A 158 -15.58 -8.15 -4.27
C ASP A 158 -14.07 -8.00 -4.45
N PHE A 159 -13.38 -7.51 -3.42
CA PHE A 159 -11.93 -7.45 -3.34
C PHE A 159 -11.47 -7.55 -1.88
N ARG A 160 -10.25 -8.00 -1.64
CA ARG A 160 -9.66 -7.99 -0.29
C ARG A 160 -9.27 -6.59 0.11
N PHE A 161 -9.70 -6.16 1.29
CA PHE A 161 -9.30 -4.90 1.89
C PHE A 161 -8.40 -5.17 3.09
N ILE A 162 -7.17 -4.64 3.06
CA ILE A 162 -6.13 -4.89 4.06
C ILE A 162 -5.60 -3.57 4.61
N LEU A 163 -5.52 -3.45 5.94
CA LEU A 163 -4.77 -2.37 6.57
C LEU A 163 -3.32 -2.82 6.79
N HIS A 164 -2.36 -2.06 6.30
CA HIS A 164 -0.94 -2.26 6.53
C HIS A 164 -0.44 -1.33 7.63
N PHE A 165 0.17 -1.91 8.64
CA PHE A 165 0.67 -1.19 9.81
C PHE A 165 2.13 -1.57 10.05
N VAL A 166 3.04 -0.62 9.88
CA VAL A 166 4.47 -0.81 10.13
C VAL A 166 4.75 -0.55 11.60
N VAL A 167 4.97 -1.64 12.34
CA VAL A 167 5.24 -1.61 13.78
C VAL A 167 6.59 -0.99 14.05
N GLN A 168 6.59 0.04 14.89
CA GLN A 168 7.77 0.76 15.34
C GLN A 168 7.54 1.33 16.74
N LYS A 169 8.60 1.86 17.39
CA LYS A 169 8.55 2.39 18.76
C LYS A 169 7.37 3.34 19.00
N GLN A 170 7.02 4.17 18.03
CA GLN A 170 6.02 5.22 18.20
C GLN A 170 4.58 4.72 18.14
N ASN A 171 4.34 3.47 17.70
CA ASN A 171 2.98 2.98 17.47
C ASN A 171 2.69 1.55 17.94
N TYR A 172 3.67 0.80 18.46
CA TYR A 172 3.44 -0.60 18.86
C TYR A 172 2.35 -0.75 19.92
N HIS A 173 2.12 0.28 20.72
CA HIS A 173 1.06 0.31 21.73
C HIS A 173 -0.35 0.49 21.14
N GLU A 174 -0.47 0.85 19.86
CA GLU A 174 -1.74 0.97 19.14
C GLU A 174 -2.09 -0.29 18.29
N MET A 175 -1.39 -1.43 18.49
CA MET A 175 -1.66 -2.64 17.71
C MET A 175 -3.07 -3.21 17.91
N GLU A 176 -3.65 -3.10 19.11
CA GLU A 176 -5.04 -3.49 19.37
C GLU A 176 -6.01 -2.49 18.72
N ASP A 177 -5.73 -1.19 18.83
CA ASP A 177 -6.59 -0.14 18.29
C ASP A 177 -6.66 -0.17 16.75
N ILE A 178 -5.56 -0.51 16.05
CA ILE A 178 -5.58 -0.65 14.58
C ILE A 178 -6.39 -1.86 14.13
N ILE A 179 -6.45 -2.93 14.92
CA ILE A 179 -7.31 -4.09 14.67
C ILE A 179 -8.78 -3.66 14.76
N ASP A 180 -9.14 -2.91 15.80
CA ASP A 180 -10.50 -2.41 15.99
C ASP A 180 -10.89 -1.40 14.90
N LEU A 181 -9.95 -0.56 14.47
CA LEU A 181 -10.15 0.34 13.34
C LEU A 181 -10.40 -0.46 12.04
N GLY A 182 -9.62 -1.51 11.80
CA GLY A 182 -9.82 -2.39 10.64
C GLY A 182 -11.21 -3.03 10.63
N ARG A 183 -11.66 -3.56 11.76
CA ARG A 183 -13.00 -4.13 11.90
C ARG A 183 -14.09 -3.10 11.64
N ARG A 184 -13.95 -1.89 12.19
CA ARG A 184 -14.89 -0.78 12.02
C ARG A 184 -15.12 -0.42 10.55
N TYR A 185 -14.07 -0.43 9.73
CA TYR A 185 -14.15 -0.10 8.31
C TYR A 185 -14.31 -1.32 7.39
N GLY A 186 -14.49 -2.52 7.97
CA GLY A 186 -14.74 -3.75 7.21
C GLY A 186 -13.52 -4.25 6.45
N ALA A 187 -12.31 -4.05 6.98
CA ALA A 187 -11.13 -4.71 6.46
C ALA A 187 -11.24 -6.23 6.64
N ASP A 188 -10.64 -6.99 5.73
CA ASP A 188 -10.54 -8.45 5.85
C ASP A 188 -9.40 -8.84 6.79
N ARG A 189 -8.36 -8.00 6.82
CA ARG A 189 -7.15 -8.23 7.62
C ARG A 189 -6.47 -6.93 8.02
N VAL A 190 -5.73 -7.02 9.11
CA VAL A 190 -4.66 -6.09 9.45
C VAL A 190 -3.33 -6.81 9.29
N TRP A 191 -2.43 -6.25 8.49
CA TRP A 191 -1.10 -6.79 8.26
C TRP A 191 -0.07 -5.97 9.04
N LEU A 192 0.49 -6.58 10.08
CA LEU A 192 1.53 -6.00 10.91
C LEU A 192 2.92 -6.34 10.35
N ASN A 193 3.70 -5.33 10.01
CA ASN A 193 5.04 -5.47 9.48
C ASN A 193 6.06 -4.84 10.43
N ARG A 194 7.23 -5.45 10.58
CA ARG A 194 8.37 -4.80 11.23
C ARG A 194 8.84 -3.62 10.39
N ILE A 195 9.28 -2.54 11.03
CA ILE A 195 9.95 -1.43 10.35
C ILE A 195 11.20 -1.91 9.62
N THR A 196 11.44 -1.37 8.42
CA THR A 196 12.63 -1.69 7.61
C THR A 196 13.54 -0.48 7.55
N ASP A 197 14.85 -0.71 7.64
CA ASP A 197 15.85 0.36 7.50
C ASP A 197 16.02 0.79 6.04
N TRP A 198 15.35 1.87 5.69
CA TRP A 198 15.53 2.57 4.40
C TRP A 198 16.61 3.65 4.47
N GLN A 199 17.46 3.62 5.50
CA GLN A 199 18.53 4.62 5.74
C GLN A 199 17.98 6.04 5.87
N THR A 200 16.77 6.17 6.39
CA THR A 200 16.08 7.45 6.60
C THR A 200 16.36 8.00 7.99
N PHE A 201 16.61 7.14 8.97
CA PHE A 201 16.97 7.49 10.33
C PHE A 201 18.49 7.53 10.54
N THR A 202 18.95 8.39 11.43
CA THR A 202 20.37 8.44 11.86
C THR A 202 20.69 7.23 12.75
N ASP A 203 19.75 6.84 13.61
CA ASP A 203 19.82 5.66 14.46
C ASP A 203 18.53 4.84 14.29
N PHE A 204 18.59 3.82 13.47
CA PHE A 204 17.46 2.93 13.18
C PHE A 204 17.05 2.12 14.43
N GLY A 205 18.02 1.71 15.26
CA GLY A 205 17.77 0.90 16.44
C GLY A 205 16.79 1.52 17.44
N VAL A 206 16.75 2.86 17.50
CA VAL A 206 15.78 3.60 18.34
C VAL A 206 14.33 3.41 17.88
N HIS A 207 14.11 3.04 16.64
CA HIS A 207 12.75 2.89 16.06
C HIS A 207 12.29 1.45 15.98
N ASP A 208 13.21 0.50 15.92
CA ASP A 208 12.94 -0.93 15.75
C ASP A 208 12.65 -1.63 17.07
N VAL A 209 11.45 -1.42 17.59
CA VAL A 209 10.98 -2.03 18.85
C VAL A 209 10.90 -3.55 18.82
N VAL A 210 10.90 -4.14 17.62
CA VAL A 210 10.87 -5.59 17.41
C VAL A 210 12.24 -6.23 17.64
N SER A 211 13.33 -5.45 17.58
CA SER A 211 14.67 -5.93 17.90
C SER A 211 14.78 -6.29 19.40
N PRO A 212 15.33 -7.47 19.74
CA PRO A 212 15.57 -7.87 21.13
C PRO A 212 16.48 -6.89 21.92
N GLU A 213 17.32 -6.13 21.23
CA GLU A 213 18.20 -5.14 21.84
C GLU A 213 17.48 -3.82 22.16
N HIS A 214 16.24 -3.64 21.69
CA HIS A 214 15.49 -2.39 21.95
C HIS A 214 14.99 -2.35 23.42
N PRO A 215 15.15 -1.23 24.14
CA PRO A 215 14.77 -1.13 25.57
C PRO A 215 13.29 -1.41 25.87
N GLU A 216 12.41 -1.26 24.90
CA GLU A 216 10.97 -1.51 25.03
C GLU A 216 10.52 -2.83 24.39
N HIS A 217 11.46 -3.71 24.01
CA HIS A 217 11.15 -4.97 23.35
C HIS A 217 10.18 -5.84 24.17
N ASP A 218 10.41 -5.99 25.48
CA ASP A 218 9.55 -6.81 26.33
C ASP A 218 8.11 -6.29 26.37
N LYS A 219 7.92 -4.97 26.44
CA LYS A 219 6.58 -4.35 26.38
C LYS A 219 5.89 -4.57 25.04
N PHE A 220 6.67 -4.48 23.94
CA PHE A 220 6.15 -4.83 22.61
C PHE A 220 5.73 -6.30 22.59
N GLN A 221 6.55 -7.24 23.07
CA GLN A 221 6.24 -8.66 23.11
C GLN A 221 4.97 -8.97 23.92
N GLU A 222 4.79 -8.33 25.08
CA GLU A 222 3.55 -8.48 25.87
C GLU A 222 2.32 -8.06 25.08
N GLY A 223 2.35 -6.91 24.40
CA GLY A 223 1.26 -6.44 23.53
C GLY A 223 1.03 -7.38 22.34
N PHE A 224 2.11 -7.79 21.68
CA PHE A 224 2.06 -8.68 20.53
C PHE A 224 1.46 -10.06 20.86
N MET A 225 1.83 -10.64 22.01
CA MET A 225 1.29 -11.95 22.45
C MET A 225 -0.21 -11.89 22.74
N ARG A 226 -0.73 -10.76 23.23
CA ARG A 226 -2.19 -10.58 23.42
C ARG A 226 -2.95 -10.65 22.10
N ILE A 227 -2.47 -9.96 21.07
CA ILE A 227 -3.13 -9.94 19.75
C ILE A 227 -2.91 -11.23 18.96
N LYS A 228 -1.77 -11.89 19.10
CA LYS A 228 -1.42 -13.13 18.39
C LYS A 228 -2.35 -14.31 18.73
N SER A 229 -2.87 -14.34 19.95
CA SER A 229 -3.79 -15.39 20.40
C SER A 229 -5.26 -15.12 20.03
N ALA A 230 -5.58 -13.95 19.52
CA ALA A 230 -6.96 -13.50 19.49
C ALA A 230 -7.74 -13.90 18.23
N ASP A 231 -7.11 -13.98 17.02
CA ASP A 231 -7.90 -14.26 15.83
C ASP A 231 -7.07 -14.33 14.52
N ASN A 232 -7.67 -14.95 13.46
CA ASN A 232 -7.13 -15.01 12.10
C ASN A 232 -7.25 -13.68 11.31
N PHE A 233 -7.71 -12.61 11.95
CA PHE A 233 -7.87 -11.28 11.34
C PHE A 233 -6.54 -10.54 11.19
N VAL A 234 -5.52 -10.98 11.92
CA VAL A 234 -4.19 -10.35 11.90
C VAL A 234 -3.18 -11.26 11.20
N GLU A 235 -2.47 -10.70 10.22
CA GLU A 235 -1.32 -11.33 9.59
C GLU A 235 -0.03 -10.64 10.05
N TYR A 236 1.02 -11.43 10.22
CA TYR A 236 2.32 -10.97 10.66
C TYR A 236 3.36 -11.24 9.58
N ALA A 237 4.08 -10.23 9.18
CA ALA A 237 5.25 -10.38 8.34
C ALA A 237 6.48 -9.88 9.11
N THR A 238 7.43 -10.73 9.36
CA THR A 238 8.74 -10.39 9.96
C THR A 238 8.70 -9.88 11.42
N LEU A 239 7.63 -10.14 12.19
CA LEU A 239 7.54 -9.81 13.62
C LEU A 239 8.02 -10.96 14.51
#